data_3f35f3bea9cf47f2dbfaeb5756423311
#
_entry.id   3f35f3bea9cf47f2dbfaeb5756423311
#
_cell.length_a   1.000
_cell.length_b   1.000
_cell.length_c   1.000
_cell.angle_alpha   90.00
_cell.angle_beta   90.00
_cell.angle_gamma   90.00
#
_symmetry.space_group_name_H-M   'P 1'
#
loop_
_entity.id
_entity.type
_entity.pdbx_description
1 polymer ?
#
loop_
_entity_poly.entity_id
_entity_poly.type
_entity_poly.pdbx_seq_one_letter_code
_entity_poly.pdbx_strand_id
1 'polypeptide(L)'
;MLKRVITGVIAILVLLPVLIFSNTVLFPIAVSLISVVSLYELFQCVKMGKRFAVVLPVYAFAIIAPFLLRYLSNRMSFALIAFIVAAVYLLYLFALVVWSHGKLPFGDAAATFALALYVIAAMSAIMYIRDFPLGGEYIYLLIFLGAWVTDTFAYFTGFLIGKHKLIPDVSPKKTIEGAIGGIVFCALSFVVFGLVVDHFFAQNANLWFLMISGIIISLISQIGDLIMSVIKRHYGIKDFGKIFPGHGGMLDRFDSILAVSLGLCAICMFAILSGISLI
;
A
#
# COMPACT_ATOMS: atom_id res chain seq x y z
N MET A 1 -23.56 -9.31 10.52
CA MET A 1 -22.94 -8.07 11.03
C MET A 1 -21.92 -8.34 12.13
N LEU A 2 -22.24 -9.08 13.18
CA LEU A 2 -21.34 -9.34 14.32
C LEU A 2 -19.93 -9.85 13.92
N LYS A 3 -19.84 -10.85 13.02
CA LYS A 3 -18.54 -11.38 12.54
C LYS A 3 -17.64 -10.29 11.93
N ARG A 4 -18.20 -9.34 11.21
CA ARG A 4 -17.43 -8.22 10.62
C ARG A 4 -16.90 -7.29 11.71
N VAL A 5 -17.75 -6.87 12.65
CA VAL A 5 -17.32 -6.00 13.75
C VAL A 5 -16.18 -6.66 14.53
N ILE A 6 -16.33 -7.92 14.91
CA ILE A 6 -15.29 -8.67 15.66
C ILE A 6 -13.97 -8.73 14.88
N THR A 7 -14.01 -9.06 13.59
CA THR A 7 -12.79 -9.12 12.76
C THR A 7 -12.12 -7.77 12.63
N GLY A 8 -12.89 -6.68 12.47
CA GLY A 8 -12.35 -5.31 12.43
C GLY A 8 -11.69 -4.90 13.74
N VAL A 9 -12.33 -5.19 14.88
CA VAL A 9 -11.76 -4.90 16.20
C VAL A 9 -10.46 -5.69 16.42
N ILE A 10 -10.43 -6.98 16.10
CA ILE A 10 -9.20 -7.80 16.21
C ILE A 10 -8.09 -7.22 15.31
N ALA A 11 -8.41 -6.84 14.08
CA ALA A 11 -7.42 -6.25 13.16
C ALA A 11 -6.81 -4.95 13.73
N ILE A 12 -7.63 -4.09 14.33
CA ILE A 12 -7.17 -2.86 14.98
C ILE A 12 -6.32 -3.19 16.22
N LEU A 13 -6.74 -4.13 17.06
CA LEU A 13 -6.01 -4.54 18.27
C LEU A 13 -4.63 -5.15 17.93
N VAL A 14 -4.49 -5.80 16.78
CA VAL A 14 -3.20 -6.33 16.30
C VAL A 14 -2.35 -5.22 15.66
N LEU A 15 -2.97 -4.32 14.90
CA LEU A 15 -2.24 -3.28 14.20
C LEU A 15 -1.72 -2.17 15.13
N LEU A 16 -2.50 -1.76 16.13
CA LEU A 16 -2.10 -0.70 17.06
C LEU A 16 -0.75 -0.96 17.75
N PRO A 17 -0.49 -2.13 18.36
CA PRO A 17 0.82 -2.44 18.93
C PRO A 17 1.94 -2.37 17.89
N VAL A 18 1.70 -2.84 16.66
CA VAL A 18 2.69 -2.78 15.58
C VAL A 18 3.06 -1.34 15.26
N LEU A 19 2.08 -0.43 15.22
CA LEU A 19 2.33 1.00 14.98
C LEU A 19 3.02 1.66 16.18
N ILE A 20 2.57 1.41 17.41
CA ILE A 20 3.16 2.00 18.63
C ILE A 20 4.63 1.56 18.79
N PHE A 21 4.91 0.27 18.59
CA PHE A 21 6.27 -0.27 18.69
C PHE A 21 7.00 -0.31 17.34
N SER A 22 6.68 0.63 16.44
CA SER A 22 7.26 0.69 15.10
C SER A 22 8.77 0.95 15.06
N ASN A 23 9.36 1.41 16.16
CA ASN A 23 10.81 1.57 16.33
C ASN A 23 11.55 0.24 16.61
N THR A 24 10.84 -0.84 16.90
CA THR A 24 11.39 -2.15 17.24
C THR A 24 11.45 -3.09 16.03
N VAL A 25 12.02 -4.27 16.23
CA VAL A 25 12.04 -5.35 15.23
C VAL A 25 10.63 -5.87 14.88
N LEU A 26 9.63 -5.58 15.71
CA LEU A 26 8.24 -5.98 15.48
C LEU A 26 7.70 -5.41 14.15
N PHE A 27 8.08 -4.18 13.83
CA PHE A 27 7.58 -3.50 12.62
C PHE A 27 8.07 -4.17 11.32
N PRO A 28 9.38 -4.39 11.07
CA PRO A 28 9.82 -5.12 9.89
C PRO A 28 9.29 -6.56 9.84
N ILE A 29 9.11 -7.26 10.98
CA ILE A 29 8.47 -8.57 11.01
C ILE A 29 7.03 -8.48 10.51
N ALA A 30 6.25 -7.52 11.00
CA ALA A 30 4.87 -7.33 10.59
C ALA A 30 4.75 -6.98 9.10
N VAL A 31 5.59 -6.05 8.61
CA VAL A 31 5.61 -5.68 7.18
C VAL A 31 6.01 -6.87 6.31
N SER A 32 7.00 -7.68 6.71
CA SER A 32 7.36 -8.91 5.98
C SER A 32 6.21 -9.91 5.93
N LEU A 33 5.54 -10.14 7.06
CA LEU A 33 4.40 -11.06 7.13
C LEU A 33 3.25 -10.59 6.23
N ILE A 34 2.87 -9.31 6.31
CA ILE A 34 1.83 -8.72 5.47
C ILE A 34 2.21 -8.81 4.00
N SER A 35 3.48 -8.56 3.65
CA SER A 35 3.99 -8.66 2.28
C SER A 35 3.84 -10.08 1.73
N VAL A 36 4.29 -11.09 2.49
CA VAL A 36 4.21 -12.50 2.07
C VAL A 36 2.78 -12.96 1.90
N VAL A 37 1.89 -12.61 2.84
CA VAL A 37 0.46 -12.97 2.77
C VAL A 37 -0.21 -12.28 1.59
N SER A 38 0.07 -11.00 1.35
CA SER A 38 -0.47 -10.24 0.22
C SER A 38 0.00 -10.81 -1.12
N LEU A 39 1.29 -11.17 -1.23
CA LEU A 39 1.85 -11.82 -2.41
C LEU A 39 1.28 -13.23 -2.62
N TYR A 40 1.04 -13.98 -1.54
CA TYR A 40 0.40 -15.29 -1.63
C TYR A 40 -1.01 -15.17 -2.24
N GLU A 41 -1.83 -14.24 -1.73
CA GLU A 41 -3.17 -14.00 -2.26
C GLU A 41 -3.11 -13.53 -3.72
N LEU A 42 -2.17 -12.64 -4.05
CA LEU A 42 -1.94 -12.16 -5.39
C LEU A 42 -1.58 -13.31 -6.35
N PHE A 43 -0.63 -14.17 -5.98
CA PHE A 43 -0.21 -15.29 -6.83
C PHE A 43 -1.29 -16.35 -6.99
N GLN A 44 -2.19 -16.53 -6.01
CA GLN A 44 -3.38 -17.35 -6.19
C GLN A 44 -4.33 -16.71 -7.23
N CYS A 45 -4.54 -15.41 -7.16
CA CYS A 45 -5.36 -14.65 -8.11
C CYS A 45 -4.85 -14.81 -9.54
N VAL A 46 -3.56 -14.58 -9.78
CA VAL A 46 -2.93 -14.68 -11.12
C VAL A 46 -2.58 -16.13 -11.53
N LYS A 47 -3.05 -17.13 -10.77
CA LYS A 47 -2.85 -18.57 -11.01
C LYS A 47 -1.37 -19.02 -11.05
N MET A 48 -0.48 -18.26 -10.43
CA MET A 48 0.96 -18.56 -10.35
C MET A 48 1.37 -19.27 -9.04
N GLY A 49 0.47 -19.38 -8.04
CA GLY A 49 0.77 -19.91 -6.72
C GLY A 49 1.39 -21.31 -6.67
N LYS A 50 1.12 -22.15 -7.68
CA LYS A 50 1.69 -23.50 -7.78
C LYS A 50 3.05 -23.54 -8.52
N ARG A 51 3.52 -22.43 -9.07
CA ARG A 51 4.79 -22.34 -9.80
C ARG A 51 5.90 -21.90 -8.85
N PHE A 52 6.40 -22.82 -8.01
CA PHE A 52 7.38 -22.52 -6.99
C PHE A 52 8.63 -21.81 -7.51
N ALA A 53 9.11 -22.15 -8.70
CA ALA A 53 10.24 -21.47 -9.34
C ALA A 53 9.98 -19.98 -9.56
N VAL A 54 8.74 -19.58 -9.84
CA VAL A 54 8.35 -18.18 -10.04
C VAL A 54 8.17 -17.45 -8.69
N VAL A 55 7.46 -18.05 -7.74
CA VAL A 55 7.03 -17.33 -6.52
C VAL A 55 8.06 -17.31 -5.40
N LEU A 56 8.93 -18.34 -5.30
CA LEU A 56 9.85 -18.48 -4.19
C LEU A 56 10.88 -17.32 -4.07
N PRO A 57 11.51 -16.86 -5.17
CA PRO A 57 12.44 -15.72 -5.10
C PRO A 57 11.76 -14.44 -4.60
N VAL A 58 10.49 -14.24 -4.98
CA VAL A 58 9.69 -13.07 -4.58
C VAL A 58 9.39 -13.11 -3.08
N TYR A 59 8.97 -14.27 -2.55
CA TYR A 59 8.74 -14.43 -1.11
C TYR A 59 10.03 -14.22 -0.30
N ALA A 60 11.15 -14.77 -0.77
CA ALA A 60 12.44 -14.59 -0.10
C ALA A 60 12.82 -13.10 -0.01
N PHE A 61 12.66 -12.35 -1.10
CA PHE A 61 12.95 -10.92 -1.09
C PHE A 61 11.94 -10.13 -0.24
N ALA A 62 10.65 -10.48 -0.29
CA ALA A 62 9.62 -9.84 0.53
C ALA A 62 9.85 -10.00 2.05
N ILE A 63 10.45 -11.12 2.47
CA ILE A 63 10.84 -11.34 3.87
C ILE A 63 12.05 -10.47 4.23
N ILE A 64 13.05 -10.40 3.36
CA ILE A 64 14.36 -9.81 3.66
C ILE A 64 14.32 -8.27 3.50
N ALA A 65 13.57 -7.73 2.53
CA ALA A 65 13.58 -6.31 2.17
C ALA A 65 13.28 -5.35 3.34
N PRO A 66 12.28 -5.58 4.23
CA PRO A 66 12.03 -4.70 5.37
C PRO A 66 13.20 -4.64 6.36
N PHE A 67 13.91 -5.76 6.56
CA PHE A 67 15.09 -5.81 7.41
C PHE A 67 16.29 -5.11 6.77
N LEU A 68 16.51 -5.29 5.46
CA LEU A 68 17.55 -4.57 4.74
C LEU A 68 17.33 -3.05 4.85
N LEU A 69 16.08 -2.58 4.66
CA LEU A 69 15.75 -1.16 4.79
C LEU A 69 16.07 -0.60 6.18
N ARG A 70 15.76 -1.36 7.23
CA ARG A 70 15.99 -0.91 8.61
C ARG A 70 17.46 -0.94 9.02
N TYR A 71 18.20 -2.00 8.66
CA TYR A 71 19.52 -2.25 9.21
C TYR A 71 20.69 -1.91 8.27
N LEU A 72 20.41 -1.64 6.99
CA LEU A 72 21.43 -1.07 6.10
C LEU A 72 21.65 0.42 6.45
N SER A 73 22.90 0.76 6.73
CA SER A 73 23.30 2.13 7.08
C SER A 73 23.10 3.14 5.94
N ASN A 74 23.05 2.69 4.69
CA ASN A 74 22.91 3.54 3.52
C ASN A 74 21.70 3.13 2.67
N ARG A 75 20.72 4.05 2.57
CA ARG A 75 19.50 3.86 1.77
C ARG A 75 19.75 3.73 0.27
N MET A 76 20.80 4.36 -0.25
CA MET A 76 21.21 4.21 -1.65
C MET A 76 21.64 2.76 -1.92
N SER A 77 22.32 2.10 -0.97
CA SER A 77 22.69 0.70 -1.08
C SER A 77 21.45 -0.21 -1.16
N PHE A 78 20.39 0.07 -0.39
CA PHE A 78 19.13 -0.66 -0.52
C PHE A 78 18.50 -0.48 -1.90
N ALA A 79 18.41 0.76 -2.41
CA ALA A 79 17.83 1.04 -3.73
C ALA A 79 18.59 0.31 -4.84
N LEU A 80 19.92 0.30 -4.77
CA LEU A 80 20.77 -0.44 -5.71
C LEU A 80 20.54 -1.96 -5.64
N ILE A 81 20.48 -2.53 -4.42
CA ILE A 81 20.20 -3.96 -4.21
C ILE A 81 18.81 -4.31 -4.77
N ALA A 82 17.79 -3.50 -4.44
CA ALA A 82 16.44 -3.73 -4.93
C ALA A 82 16.36 -3.67 -6.46
N PHE A 83 17.05 -2.72 -7.09
CA PHE A 83 17.15 -2.63 -8.55
C PHE A 83 17.83 -3.86 -9.16
N ILE A 84 18.97 -4.28 -8.61
CA ILE A 84 19.70 -5.47 -9.09
C ILE A 84 18.82 -6.72 -8.94
N VAL A 85 18.18 -6.92 -7.78
CA VAL A 85 17.30 -8.07 -7.53
C VAL A 85 16.13 -8.07 -8.51
N ALA A 86 15.50 -6.92 -8.75
CA ALA A 86 14.41 -6.81 -9.72
C ALA A 86 14.87 -7.11 -11.15
N ALA A 87 16.03 -6.59 -11.57
CA ALA A 87 16.60 -6.84 -12.89
C ALA A 87 16.96 -8.31 -13.08
N VAL A 88 17.63 -8.92 -12.09
CA VAL A 88 17.98 -10.36 -12.13
C VAL A 88 16.72 -11.22 -12.15
N TYR A 89 15.73 -10.88 -11.34
CA TYR A 89 14.46 -11.62 -11.32
C TYR A 89 13.70 -11.50 -12.66
N LEU A 90 13.71 -10.33 -13.30
CA LEU A 90 13.12 -10.14 -14.63
C LEU A 90 13.81 -11.04 -15.68
N LEU A 91 15.15 -11.03 -15.71
CA LEU A 91 15.92 -11.89 -16.61
C LEU A 91 15.67 -13.38 -16.33
N TYR A 92 15.59 -13.75 -15.05
CA TYR A 92 15.23 -15.09 -14.64
C TYR A 92 13.84 -15.52 -15.12
N LEU A 93 12.84 -14.64 -15.02
CA LEU A 93 11.49 -14.90 -15.55
C LEU A 93 11.51 -15.08 -17.07
N PHE A 94 12.28 -14.27 -17.81
CA PHE A 94 12.42 -14.43 -19.25
C PHE A 94 13.06 -15.76 -19.61
N ALA A 95 14.09 -16.17 -18.88
CA ALA A 95 14.70 -17.50 -19.04
C ALA A 95 13.66 -18.61 -18.78
N LEU A 96 12.86 -18.51 -17.72
CA LEU A 96 11.79 -19.48 -17.44
C LEU A 96 10.75 -19.53 -18.58
N VAL A 97 10.37 -18.39 -19.15
CA VAL A 97 9.45 -18.35 -20.30
C VAL A 97 10.03 -19.12 -21.48
N VAL A 98 11.30 -18.85 -21.82
CA VAL A 98 11.99 -19.54 -22.92
C VAL A 98 12.06 -21.05 -22.68
N TRP A 99 12.52 -21.49 -21.50
CA TRP A 99 12.68 -22.91 -21.20
C TRP A 99 11.37 -23.65 -20.86
N SER A 100 10.29 -22.91 -20.63
CA SER A 100 8.98 -23.53 -20.33
C SER A 100 8.33 -24.22 -21.53
N HIS A 101 8.86 -24.02 -22.74
CA HIS A 101 8.28 -24.52 -23.99
C HIS A 101 6.77 -24.18 -24.11
N GLY A 102 6.42 -22.92 -23.83
CA GLY A 102 5.04 -22.42 -23.91
C GLY A 102 4.16 -22.71 -22.68
N LYS A 103 4.68 -23.42 -21.66
CA LYS A 103 3.90 -23.69 -20.42
C LYS A 103 3.77 -22.47 -19.50
N LEU A 104 4.63 -21.47 -19.67
CA LEU A 104 4.55 -20.17 -19.00
C LEU A 104 4.36 -19.08 -20.05
N PRO A 105 3.13 -18.57 -20.25
CA PRO A 105 2.88 -17.47 -21.17
C PRO A 105 3.64 -16.20 -20.75
N PHE A 106 4.17 -15.48 -21.74
CA PHE A 106 4.90 -14.23 -21.48
C PHE A 106 4.05 -13.20 -20.72
N GLY A 107 2.76 -13.05 -21.07
CA GLY A 107 1.85 -12.14 -20.41
C GLY A 107 1.66 -12.44 -18.92
N ASP A 108 1.58 -13.73 -18.56
CA ASP A 108 1.47 -14.15 -17.15
C ASP A 108 2.74 -13.87 -16.36
N ALA A 109 3.91 -14.08 -16.97
CA ALA A 109 5.19 -13.74 -16.34
C ALA A 109 5.34 -12.23 -16.15
N ALA A 110 5.00 -11.43 -17.16
CA ALA A 110 5.03 -9.97 -17.10
C ALA A 110 4.07 -9.42 -16.04
N ALA A 111 2.83 -9.91 -16.00
CA ALA A 111 1.84 -9.53 -14.98
C ALA A 111 2.34 -9.91 -13.57
N THR A 112 2.91 -11.10 -13.41
CA THR A 112 3.46 -11.55 -12.13
C THR A 112 4.59 -10.63 -11.66
N PHE A 113 5.53 -10.27 -12.56
CA PHE A 113 6.61 -9.34 -12.26
C PHE A 113 6.09 -7.97 -11.83
N ALA A 114 5.21 -7.36 -12.64
CA ALA A 114 4.69 -6.02 -12.39
C ALA A 114 3.92 -5.94 -11.05
N LEU A 115 3.05 -6.92 -10.79
CA LEU A 115 2.25 -6.95 -9.57
C LEU A 115 3.09 -7.27 -8.33
N ALA A 116 4.07 -8.18 -8.43
CA ALA A 116 5.00 -8.46 -7.34
C ALA A 116 5.87 -7.23 -7.01
N LEU A 117 6.38 -6.55 -8.03
CA LEU A 117 7.14 -5.31 -7.87
C LEU A 117 6.30 -4.24 -7.19
N TYR A 118 5.03 -4.07 -7.59
CA TYR A 118 4.11 -3.12 -6.98
C TYR A 118 3.92 -3.37 -5.49
N VAL A 119 3.64 -4.62 -5.08
CA VAL A 119 3.43 -4.96 -3.66
C VAL A 119 4.71 -4.77 -2.86
N ILE A 120 5.86 -5.27 -3.36
CA ILE A 120 7.14 -5.15 -2.63
C ILE A 120 7.58 -3.69 -2.53
N ALA A 121 7.48 -2.91 -3.60
CA ALA A 121 7.83 -1.49 -3.57
C ALA A 121 6.94 -0.71 -2.59
N ALA A 122 5.64 -0.97 -2.57
CA ALA A 122 4.70 -0.32 -1.68
C ALA A 122 4.97 -0.66 -0.20
N MET A 123 5.22 -1.92 0.11
CA MET A 123 5.57 -2.34 1.48
C MET A 123 6.94 -1.82 1.91
N SER A 124 7.90 -1.74 0.98
CA SER A 124 9.20 -1.11 1.22
C SER A 124 9.06 0.39 1.48
N ALA A 125 8.14 1.08 0.78
CA ALA A 125 7.87 2.49 0.99
C ALA A 125 7.34 2.78 2.40
N ILE A 126 6.52 1.90 3.00
CA ILE A 126 6.06 2.02 4.39
C ILE A 126 7.26 2.03 5.35
N MET A 127 8.20 1.10 5.17
CA MET A 127 9.43 1.03 5.97
C MET A 127 10.32 2.25 5.76
N TYR A 128 10.49 2.66 4.50
CA TYR A 128 11.30 3.80 4.13
C TYR A 128 10.80 5.09 4.76
N ILE A 129 9.48 5.35 4.70
CA ILE A 129 8.85 6.55 5.28
C ILE A 129 8.96 6.51 6.81
N ARG A 130 8.70 5.34 7.43
CA ARG A 130 8.77 5.18 8.89
C ARG A 130 10.16 5.53 9.44
N ASP A 131 11.22 5.10 8.76
CA ASP A 131 12.59 5.34 9.19
C ASP A 131 13.20 6.60 8.58
N PHE A 132 12.36 7.50 8.06
CA PHE A 132 12.77 8.77 7.47
C PHE A 132 13.32 9.74 8.53
N PRO A 133 14.48 10.39 8.31
CA PRO A 133 15.14 11.16 9.36
C PRO A 133 14.38 12.43 9.78
N LEU A 134 13.50 12.95 8.93
CA LEU A 134 12.73 14.17 9.18
C LEU A 134 11.27 13.82 9.53
N GLY A 135 11.01 13.43 10.76
CA GLY A 135 9.66 13.17 11.26
C GLY A 135 9.00 11.89 10.74
N GLY A 136 9.77 10.92 10.20
CA GLY A 136 9.22 9.68 9.65
C GLY A 136 8.39 8.88 10.64
N GLU A 137 8.70 8.98 11.94
CA GLU A 137 7.95 8.37 13.03
C GLU A 137 6.52 8.89 13.19
N TYR A 138 6.19 10.02 12.58
CA TYR A 138 4.85 10.58 12.46
C TYR A 138 4.31 10.44 11.04
N ILE A 139 5.13 10.79 10.04
CA ILE A 139 4.72 10.87 8.62
C ILE A 139 4.15 9.54 8.12
N TYR A 140 4.72 8.38 8.52
CA TYR A 140 4.22 7.08 8.05
C TYR A 140 2.77 6.80 8.48
N LEU A 141 2.27 7.43 9.55
CA LEU A 141 0.89 7.33 9.99
C LEU A 141 -0.09 7.94 8.97
N LEU A 142 0.39 8.93 8.19
CA LEU A 142 -0.39 9.53 7.10
C LEU A 142 -0.75 8.54 5.99
N ILE A 143 -0.02 7.41 5.86
CA ILE A 143 -0.37 6.32 4.95
C ILE A 143 -1.74 5.75 5.32
N PHE A 144 -1.89 5.38 6.60
CA PHE A 144 -3.12 4.78 7.11
C PHE A 144 -4.25 5.80 7.20
N LEU A 145 -3.94 7.00 7.69
CA LEU A 145 -4.89 8.10 7.77
C LEU A 145 -5.44 8.43 6.37
N GLY A 146 -4.55 8.60 5.37
CA GLY A 146 -4.93 8.93 4.00
C GLY A 146 -5.82 7.88 3.35
N ALA A 147 -5.48 6.59 3.49
CA ALA A 147 -6.28 5.50 2.96
C ALA A 147 -7.66 5.41 3.66
N TRP A 148 -7.66 5.31 4.99
CA TRP A 148 -8.90 5.06 5.74
C TRP A 148 -9.87 6.23 5.75
N VAL A 149 -9.37 7.47 5.86
CA VAL A 149 -10.21 8.66 5.81
C VAL A 149 -10.82 8.80 4.42
N THR A 150 -10.01 8.63 3.37
CA THR A 150 -10.53 8.68 2.00
C THR A 150 -11.65 7.67 1.78
N ASP A 151 -11.43 6.39 2.11
CA ASP A 151 -12.42 5.34 1.89
C ASP A 151 -13.69 5.55 2.72
N THR A 152 -13.52 5.93 3.99
CA THR A 152 -14.63 6.17 4.91
C THR A 152 -15.51 7.33 4.44
N PHE A 153 -14.90 8.47 4.15
CA PHE A 153 -15.67 9.65 3.76
C PHE A 153 -16.16 9.59 2.31
N ALA A 154 -15.45 8.90 1.42
CA ALA A 154 -15.97 8.59 0.10
C ALA A 154 -17.24 7.72 0.19
N TYR A 155 -17.25 6.74 1.09
CA TYR A 155 -18.44 5.93 1.33
C TYR A 155 -19.61 6.74 1.93
N PHE A 156 -19.38 7.51 3.01
CA PHE A 156 -20.45 8.27 3.66
C PHE A 156 -21.00 9.37 2.75
N THR A 157 -20.14 10.14 2.11
CA THR A 157 -20.58 11.21 1.19
C THR A 157 -21.32 10.61 0.00
N GLY A 158 -20.79 9.53 -0.58
CA GLY A 158 -21.45 8.83 -1.68
C GLY A 158 -22.79 8.20 -1.29
N PHE A 159 -22.94 7.74 -0.05
CA PHE A 159 -24.20 7.21 0.47
C PHE A 159 -25.25 8.31 0.69
N LEU A 160 -24.85 9.46 1.24
CA LEU A 160 -25.76 10.55 1.62
C LEU A 160 -26.20 11.39 0.42
N ILE A 161 -25.30 11.74 -0.47
CA ILE A 161 -25.54 12.70 -1.56
C ILE A 161 -25.15 12.19 -2.95
N GLY A 162 -24.61 10.96 -3.08
CA GLY A 162 -24.12 10.41 -4.34
C GLY A 162 -25.24 10.18 -5.36
N LYS A 163 -25.14 10.81 -6.52
CA LYS A 163 -26.07 10.68 -7.64
C LYS A 163 -25.40 10.12 -8.89
N HIS A 164 -24.15 10.52 -9.14
CA HIS A 164 -23.42 10.17 -10.35
C HIS A 164 -22.43 9.05 -10.08
N LYS A 165 -22.51 7.97 -10.86
CA LYS A 165 -21.54 6.84 -10.74
C LYS A 165 -20.18 7.24 -11.27
N LEU A 166 -19.12 6.81 -10.57
CA LEU A 166 -17.74 7.11 -10.95
C LEU A 166 -17.26 6.17 -12.09
N ILE A 167 -17.27 4.86 -11.85
CA ILE A 167 -16.85 3.82 -12.82
C ILE A 167 -17.74 2.59 -12.61
N PRO A 168 -18.94 2.52 -13.23
CA PRO A 168 -19.93 1.46 -12.98
C PRO A 168 -19.39 0.04 -13.25
N ASP A 169 -18.59 -0.12 -14.29
CA ASP A 169 -18.09 -1.41 -14.76
C ASP A 169 -17.09 -2.06 -13.81
N VAL A 170 -16.36 -1.26 -13.04
CA VAL A 170 -15.31 -1.71 -12.11
C VAL A 170 -15.83 -1.74 -10.68
N SER A 171 -16.46 -0.64 -10.25
CA SER A 171 -16.98 -0.47 -8.90
C SER A 171 -18.35 0.25 -8.92
N PRO A 172 -19.46 -0.49 -9.01
CA PRO A 172 -20.80 0.08 -9.22
C PRO A 172 -21.32 0.90 -8.04
N LYS A 173 -20.65 0.85 -6.88
CA LYS A 173 -21.05 1.59 -5.67
C LYS A 173 -20.36 2.95 -5.54
N LYS A 174 -19.22 3.17 -6.19
CA LYS A 174 -18.51 4.45 -6.11
C LYS A 174 -19.23 5.55 -6.88
N THR A 175 -19.24 6.76 -6.30
CA THR A 175 -19.87 7.96 -6.86
C THR A 175 -18.86 9.11 -6.97
N ILE A 176 -19.12 10.05 -7.86
CA ILE A 176 -18.28 11.25 -8.05
C ILE A 176 -18.32 12.13 -6.80
N GLU A 177 -19.51 12.32 -6.22
CA GLU A 177 -19.71 13.10 -4.99
C GLU A 177 -18.95 12.44 -3.82
N GLY A 178 -18.99 11.11 -3.76
CA GLY A 178 -18.20 10.36 -2.78
C GLY A 178 -16.70 10.60 -2.96
N ALA A 179 -16.22 10.56 -4.20
CA ALA A 179 -14.81 10.80 -4.49
C ALA A 179 -14.35 12.20 -4.03
N ILE A 180 -15.16 13.23 -4.30
CA ILE A 180 -14.90 14.60 -3.84
C ILE A 180 -14.91 14.68 -2.32
N GLY A 181 -15.89 14.04 -1.65
CA GLY A 181 -15.94 13.98 -0.19
C GLY A 181 -14.70 13.34 0.41
N GLY A 182 -14.24 12.22 -0.16
CA GLY A 182 -12.97 11.58 0.25
C GLY A 182 -11.78 12.53 0.17
N ILE A 183 -11.66 13.31 -0.92
CA ILE A 183 -10.58 14.28 -1.11
C ILE A 183 -10.62 15.38 -0.05
N VAL A 184 -11.78 16.00 0.15
CA VAL A 184 -11.93 17.12 1.09
C VAL A 184 -11.61 16.69 2.51
N PHE A 185 -12.17 15.57 2.97
CA PHE A 185 -11.96 15.11 4.34
C PHE A 185 -10.53 14.56 4.55
N CYS A 186 -9.91 13.96 3.54
CA CYS A 186 -8.51 13.56 3.62
C CYS A 186 -7.59 14.78 3.77
N ALA A 187 -7.79 15.82 2.95
CA ALA A 187 -7.01 17.06 3.06
C ALA A 187 -7.16 17.72 4.44
N LEU A 188 -8.40 17.80 4.95
CA LEU A 188 -8.65 18.31 6.30
C LEU A 188 -7.99 17.47 7.39
N SER A 189 -8.04 16.13 7.27
CA SER A 189 -7.41 15.23 8.25
C SER A 189 -5.89 15.37 8.29
N PHE A 190 -5.25 15.65 7.16
CA PHE A 190 -3.80 15.90 7.09
C PHE A 190 -3.44 17.23 7.79
N VAL A 191 -4.26 18.27 7.63
CA VAL A 191 -4.09 19.53 8.36
C VAL A 191 -4.28 19.32 9.86
N VAL A 192 -5.34 18.63 10.27
CA VAL A 192 -5.58 18.31 11.69
C VAL A 192 -4.44 17.49 12.26
N PHE A 193 -3.92 16.51 11.51
CA PHE A 193 -2.74 15.74 11.92
C PHE A 193 -1.52 16.65 12.15
N GLY A 194 -1.23 17.58 11.23
CA GLY A 194 -0.16 18.56 11.39
C GLY A 194 -0.32 19.40 12.66
N LEU A 195 -1.52 19.94 12.91
CA LEU A 195 -1.80 20.70 14.13
C LEU A 195 -1.61 19.88 15.42
N VAL A 196 -1.98 18.59 15.41
CA VAL A 196 -1.78 17.68 16.53
C VAL A 196 -0.29 17.44 16.77
N VAL A 197 0.47 17.17 15.71
CA VAL A 197 1.92 16.94 15.81
C VAL A 197 2.65 18.20 16.29
N ASP A 198 2.28 19.38 15.80
CA ASP A 198 2.82 20.66 16.29
C ASP A 198 2.55 20.86 17.78
N HIS A 199 1.31 20.65 18.20
CA HIS A 199 0.90 20.94 19.57
C HIS A 199 1.51 19.97 20.60
N PHE A 200 1.56 18.69 20.30
CA PHE A 200 1.96 17.64 21.25
C PHE A 200 3.44 17.26 21.17
N PHE A 201 4.08 17.45 20.01
CA PHE A 201 5.44 16.98 19.76
C PHE A 201 6.40 18.12 19.36
N ALA A 202 5.94 19.38 19.43
CA ALA A 202 6.72 20.58 19.15
C ALA A 202 7.44 20.53 17.78
N GLN A 203 6.80 19.98 16.77
CA GLN A 203 7.25 19.99 15.39
C GLN A 203 6.78 21.29 14.70
N ASN A 204 7.27 21.57 13.50
CA ASN A 204 6.87 22.74 12.71
C ASN A 204 6.23 22.29 11.41
N ALA A 205 5.03 21.70 11.49
CA ALA A 205 4.36 21.13 10.33
C ALA A 205 3.94 22.21 9.32
N ASN A 206 4.28 21.99 8.06
CA ASN A 206 3.82 22.83 6.97
C ASN A 206 2.37 22.47 6.59
N LEU A 207 1.41 23.15 7.19
CA LEU A 207 -0.02 22.84 7.03
C LEU A 207 -0.50 22.96 5.57
N TRP A 208 0.03 23.91 4.80
CA TRP A 208 -0.29 24.04 3.38
C TRP A 208 0.22 22.87 2.57
N PHE A 209 1.45 22.44 2.84
CA PHE A 209 2.03 21.29 2.16
C PHE A 209 1.31 20.00 2.54
N LEU A 210 0.93 19.83 3.81
CA LEU A 210 0.11 18.71 4.27
C LEU A 210 -1.27 18.71 3.64
N MET A 211 -1.94 19.86 3.49
CA MET A 211 -3.23 19.98 2.83
C MET A 211 -3.15 19.52 1.36
N ILE A 212 -2.18 20.02 0.61
CA ILE A 212 -1.95 19.63 -0.79
C ILE A 212 -1.62 18.14 -0.88
N SER A 213 -0.77 17.64 0.02
CA SER A 213 -0.43 16.22 0.13
C SER A 213 -1.67 15.36 0.37
N GLY A 214 -2.58 15.78 1.25
CA GLY A 214 -3.83 15.09 1.53
C GLY A 214 -4.75 14.99 0.30
N ILE A 215 -4.82 16.05 -0.52
CA ILE A 215 -5.56 16.03 -1.80
C ILE A 215 -4.95 14.97 -2.73
N ILE A 216 -3.64 15.02 -2.94
CA ILE A 216 -2.92 14.10 -3.84
C ILE A 216 -3.04 12.67 -3.34
N ILE A 217 -2.85 12.43 -2.05
CA ILE A 217 -2.94 11.10 -1.44
C ILE A 217 -4.34 10.52 -1.56
N SER A 218 -5.38 11.32 -1.40
CA SER A 218 -6.76 10.85 -1.58
C SER A 218 -7.04 10.41 -3.03
N LEU A 219 -6.55 11.17 -4.01
CA LEU A 219 -6.65 10.76 -5.43
C LEU A 219 -5.92 9.44 -5.68
N ILE A 220 -4.70 9.30 -5.17
CA ILE A 220 -3.90 8.08 -5.29
C ILE A 220 -4.57 6.90 -4.59
N SER A 221 -5.14 7.08 -3.41
CA SER A 221 -5.90 6.07 -2.66
C SER A 221 -7.05 5.52 -3.49
N GLN A 222 -7.85 6.40 -4.06
CA GLN A 222 -9.01 6.02 -4.88
C GLN A 222 -8.60 5.28 -6.16
N ILE A 223 -7.52 5.71 -6.81
CA ILE A 223 -6.96 5.03 -7.98
C ILE A 223 -6.41 3.66 -7.58
N GLY A 224 -5.73 3.54 -6.44
CA GLY A 224 -5.18 2.28 -5.94
C GLY A 224 -6.25 1.21 -5.72
N ASP A 225 -7.35 1.56 -5.03
CA ASP A 225 -8.49 0.64 -4.86
C ASP A 225 -9.14 0.27 -6.22
N LEU A 226 -9.24 1.21 -7.16
CA LEU A 226 -9.75 0.91 -8.49
C LEU A 226 -8.83 -0.02 -9.27
N ILE A 227 -7.51 0.16 -9.21
CA ILE A 227 -6.53 -0.75 -9.84
C ILE A 227 -6.72 -2.17 -9.32
N MET A 228 -6.76 -2.35 -8.00
CA MET A 228 -6.96 -3.67 -7.40
C MET A 228 -8.34 -4.25 -7.74
N SER A 229 -9.36 -3.41 -7.85
CA SER A 229 -10.69 -3.83 -8.31
C SER A 229 -10.67 -4.31 -9.77
N VAL A 230 -9.96 -3.60 -10.67
CA VAL A 230 -9.76 -4.02 -12.08
C VAL A 230 -9.06 -5.38 -12.16
N ILE A 231 -7.98 -5.57 -11.39
CA ILE A 231 -7.25 -6.83 -11.34
C ILE A 231 -8.18 -7.96 -10.89
N LYS A 232 -8.95 -7.78 -9.82
CA LYS A 232 -9.94 -8.77 -9.36
C LYS A 232 -10.94 -9.15 -10.47
N ARG A 233 -11.49 -8.18 -11.19
CA ARG A 233 -12.45 -8.44 -12.28
C ARG A 233 -11.80 -9.15 -13.46
N HIS A 234 -10.58 -8.77 -13.84
CA HIS A 234 -9.83 -9.41 -14.91
C HIS A 234 -9.63 -10.92 -14.65
N TYR A 235 -9.34 -11.31 -13.41
CA TYR A 235 -9.18 -12.72 -13.03
C TYR A 235 -10.48 -13.40 -12.57
N GLY A 236 -11.64 -12.74 -12.68
CA GLY A 236 -12.96 -13.29 -12.38
C GLY A 236 -13.20 -13.54 -10.89
N ILE A 237 -12.49 -12.85 -10.01
CA ILE A 237 -12.67 -12.95 -8.56
C ILE A 237 -13.28 -11.65 -8.00
N LYS A 238 -13.79 -11.73 -6.76
CA LYS A 238 -14.32 -10.60 -6.03
C LYS A 238 -13.36 -10.14 -4.94
N ASP A 239 -12.79 -11.07 -4.21
CA ASP A 239 -11.86 -10.84 -3.10
C ASP A 239 -10.59 -11.65 -3.36
N PHE A 240 -9.40 -11.12 -3.02
CA PHE A 240 -8.12 -11.81 -3.22
C PHE A 240 -7.97 -13.03 -2.30
N GLY A 241 -8.57 -12.96 -1.10
CA GLY A 241 -8.46 -14.03 -0.10
C GLY A 241 -9.68 -14.12 0.81
N LYS A 242 -9.57 -15.02 1.81
CA LYS A 242 -10.63 -15.27 2.81
C LYS A 242 -10.07 -15.27 4.23
N ILE A 243 -8.89 -14.69 4.44
CA ILE A 243 -8.20 -14.69 5.75
C ILE A 243 -9.02 -13.98 6.81
N PHE A 244 -9.68 -12.88 6.43
CA PHE A 244 -10.56 -12.15 7.34
C PHE A 244 -12.03 -12.52 7.07
N PRO A 245 -12.69 -13.31 7.97
CA PRO A 245 -14.09 -13.71 7.77
C PRO A 245 -15.02 -12.51 7.59
N GLY A 246 -15.63 -12.40 6.40
CA GLY A 246 -16.52 -11.32 6.03
C GLY A 246 -15.86 -10.01 5.56
N HIS A 247 -14.51 -9.96 5.54
CA HIS A 247 -13.72 -8.82 5.08
C HIS A 247 -12.77 -9.13 3.90
N GLY A 248 -12.73 -10.36 3.39
CA GLY A 248 -11.84 -10.74 2.30
C GLY A 248 -10.44 -11.14 2.77
N GLY A 249 -9.44 -10.91 1.93
CA GLY A 249 -8.04 -11.19 2.21
C GLY A 249 -7.27 -10.03 2.83
N MET A 250 -5.98 -10.28 3.07
CA MET A 250 -5.03 -9.26 3.49
C MET A 250 -4.87 -8.19 2.42
N LEU A 251 -4.70 -8.59 1.16
CA LEU A 251 -4.52 -7.69 0.04
C LEU A 251 -5.76 -6.79 -0.18
N ASP A 252 -6.98 -7.32 0.11
CA ASP A 252 -8.22 -6.53 0.08
C ASP A 252 -8.28 -5.43 1.17
N ARG A 253 -7.43 -5.50 2.19
CA ARG A 253 -7.34 -4.50 3.27
C ARG A 253 -6.21 -3.49 3.04
N PHE A 254 -5.28 -3.84 2.17
CA PHE A 254 -4.11 -3.02 1.86
C PHE A 254 -4.16 -2.43 0.44
N ASP A 255 -5.23 -2.62 -0.33
CA ASP A 255 -5.34 -2.20 -1.72
C ASP A 255 -5.10 -0.69 -1.92
N SER A 256 -5.76 0.17 -1.17
CA SER A 256 -5.52 1.62 -1.17
C SER A 256 -4.20 1.99 -0.46
N ILE A 257 -3.84 1.29 0.63
CA ILE A 257 -2.61 1.52 1.41
C ILE A 257 -1.37 1.35 0.52
N LEU A 258 -1.34 0.34 -0.36
CA LEU A 258 -0.22 0.12 -1.28
C LEU A 258 0.03 1.33 -2.19
N ALA A 259 -1.01 1.87 -2.79
CA ALA A 259 -0.89 3.05 -3.64
C ALA A 259 -0.49 4.29 -2.83
N VAL A 260 -1.13 4.50 -1.69
CA VAL A 260 -0.85 5.63 -0.79
C VAL A 260 0.59 5.61 -0.29
N SER A 261 1.14 4.44 0.06
CA SER A 261 2.53 4.34 0.53
C SER A 261 3.53 4.77 -0.54
N LEU A 262 3.32 4.39 -1.80
CA LEU A 262 4.15 4.85 -2.92
C LEU A 262 3.99 6.35 -3.17
N GLY A 263 2.74 6.85 -3.16
CA GLY A 263 2.46 8.27 -3.35
C GLY A 263 3.07 9.13 -2.26
N LEU A 264 2.93 8.74 -1.00
CA LEU A 264 3.51 9.48 0.12
C LEU A 264 5.05 9.41 0.10
N CYS A 265 5.63 8.28 -0.30
CA CYS A 265 7.08 8.17 -0.50
C CYS A 265 7.57 9.15 -1.57
N ALA A 266 6.86 9.28 -2.68
CA ALA A 266 7.19 10.26 -3.72
C ALA A 266 7.07 11.70 -3.20
N ILE A 267 6.04 12.03 -2.41
CA ILE A 267 5.88 13.34 -1.78
C ILE A 267 7.03 13.63 -0.80
N CYS A 268 7.43 12.67 0.03
CA CYS A 268 8.57 12.81 0.93
C CYS A 268 9.88 13.06 0.16
N MET A 269 10.10 12.34 -0.95
CA MET A 269 11.27 12.57 -1.81
C MET A 269 11.26 13.94 -2.45
N PHE A 270 10.10 14.38 -2.96
CA PHE A 270 9.93 15.73 -3.50
C PHE A 270 10.21 16.81 -2.44
N ALA A 271 9.72 16.62 -1.22
CA ALA A 271 9.95 17.54 -0.10
C ALA A 271 11.44 17.71 0.20
N ILE A 272 12.22 16.60 0.24
CA ILE A 272 13.68 16.67 0.39
C ILE A 272 14.33 17.48 -0.73
N LEU A 273 14.00 17.14 -1.98
CA LEU A 273 14.62 17.78 -3.15
C LEU A 273 14.29 19.28 -3.24
N SER A 274 13.13 19.68 -2.73
CA SER A 274 12.67 21.07 -2.70
C SER A 274 13.10 21.84 -1.44
N GLY A 275 13.71 21.17 -0.45
CA GLY A 275 14.03 21.76 0.85
C GLY A 275 12.80 22.15 1.69
N ILE A 276 11.63 21.54 1.41
CA ILE A 276 10.39 21.78 2.14
C ILE A 276 10.27 20.71 3.24
N SER A 277 10.00 21.13 4.48
CA SER A 277 9.62 20.18 5.54
C SER A 277 8.13 19.85 5.43
N LEU A 278 7.78 18.56 5.71
CA LEU A 278 6.38 18.16 5.93
C LEU A 278 5.98 18.44 7.39
N ILE A 279 6.91 18.12 8.30
CA ILE A 279 6.73 18.25 9.75
C ILE A 279 7.99 18.85 10.34
#